data_940fa93040b6fda997a788731b6c8101
#
_entry.id   940fa93040b6fda997a788731b6c8101
#
_cell.length_a   1.000
_cell.length_b   1.000
_cell.length_c   1.000
_cell.angle_alpha   90.00
_cell.angle_beta   90.00
_cell.angle_gamma   90.00
#
_symmetry.space_group_name_H-M   'P 1'
#
loop_
_entity.id
_entity.type
_entity.pdbx_description
1 polymer ?
#
loop_
_entity_poly.entity_id
_entity_poly.type
_entity_poly.pdbx_seq_one_letter_code
_entity_poly.pdbx_strand_id
1 'polypeptide(L)'
;AHLGNYALWLSGMFPEFISGRHHRRGAPDLEYFEEVGRHGYQLAADHRLAMEHGLSDLYSAAAERFPLLRVALNRVSDRTLFANRYSPERLMRQVRDEVRWKLVS
;
A
#
# COMPACT_ATOMS: atom_id res chain seq x y z
N ALA A 1 3.88 13.50 4.01
CA ALA A 1 2.71 12.87 3.39
C ALA A 1 2.95 12.49 1.92
N HIS A 2 3.79 13.22 1.24
CA HIS A 2 4.01 13.01 -0.20
C HIS A 2 4.54 11.60 -0.51
N LEU A 3 5.55 11.15 0.23
CA LEU A 3 6.12 9.82 0.06
C LEU A 3 5.10 8.72 0.40
N GLY A 4 4.39 8.90 1.52
CA GLY A 4 3.35 7.96 1.93
C GLY A 4 2.22 7.88 0.91
N ASN A 5 1.75 9.03 0.43
CA ASN A 5 0.70 9.11 -0.58
C ASN A 5 1.12 8.43 -1.89
N TYR A 6 2.35 8.65 -2.33
CA TYR A 6 2.86 8.03 -3.56
C TYR A 6 2.94 6.50 -3.41
N ALA A 7 3.52 6.03 -2.30
CA ALA A 7 3.64 4.60 -2.06
C ALA A 7 2.27 3.92 -1.97
N LEU A 8 1.30 4.56 -1.30
CA LEU A 8 -0.05 4.02 -1.19
C LEU A 8 -0.75 3.97 -2.55
N TRP A 9 -0.66 5.06 -3.32
CA TRP A 9 -1.26 5.12 -4.65
C TRP A 9 -0.70 4.03 -5.56
N LEU A 10 0.63 3.93 -5.65
CA LEU A 10 1.26 2.97 -6.56
C LEU A 10 0.98 1.52 -6.13
N SER A 11 1.18 1.19 -4.86
CA SER A 11 0.96 -0.17 -4.37
C SER A 11 -0.52 -0.53 -4.30
N GLY A 12 -1.39 0.47 -4.08
CA GLY A 12 -2.83 0.27 -4.00
C GLY A 12 -3.50 0.10 -5.35
N MET A 13 -3.16 0.97 -6.30
CA MET A 13 -3.83 0.98 -7.60
C MET A 13 -3.15 0.11 -8.65
N PHE A 14 -1.84 -0.12 -8.54
CA PHE A 14 -1.06 -0.85 -9.55
C PHE A 14 -0.17 -1.94 -8.94
N PRO A 15 -0.74 -2.87 -8.13
CA PRO A 15 0.07 -3.87 -7.43
C PRO A 15 0.81 -4.82 -8.37
N GLU A 16 0.22 -5.19 -9.52
CA GLU A 16 0.87 -6.09 -10.46
C GLU A 16 2.04 -5.43 -11.21
N PHE A 17 1.99 -4.11 -11.37
CA PHE A 17 3.14 -3.38 -11.91
C PHE A 17 4.37 -3.57 -11.01
N ILE A 18 4.18 -3.45 -9.69
CA ILE A 18 5.24 -3.66 -8.72
C ILE A 18 5.70 -5.13 -8.73
N SER A 19 4.77 -6.07 -8.62
CA SER A 19 5.07 -7.50 -8.61
C SER A 19 5.76 -7.95 -9.89
N GLY A 20 5.29 -7.46 -11.04
CA GLY A 20 5.89 -7.77 -12.33
C GLY A 20 7.32 -7.29 -12.45
N ARG A 21 7.61 -6.07 -12.01
CA ARG A 21 8.98 -5.55 -12.02
C ARG A 21 9.88 -6.29 -11.04
N HIS A 22 9.35 -6.68 -9.89
CA HIS A 22 10.10 -7.48 -8.92
C HIS A 22 10.53 -8.81 -9.55
N HIS A 23 9.61 -9.53 -10.18
CA HIS A 23 9.91 -10.81 -10.82
C HIS A 23 10.86 -10.70 -12.00
N ARG A 24 10.69 -9.68 -12.84
CA ARG A 24 11.48 -9.55 -14.06
C ARG A 24 12.84 -8.91 -13.87
N ARG A 25 12.96 -7.99 -12.92
CA ARG A 25 14.13 -7.11 -12.79
C ARG A 25 14.70 -7.03 -11.38
N GLY A 26 14.15 -7.79 -10.43
CA GLY A 26 14.57 -7.70 -9.04
C GLY A 26 14.25 -6.37 -8.38
N ALA A 27 13.30 -5.61 -8.92
CA ALA A 27 12.87 -4.34 -8.34
C ALA A 27 12.17 -4.56 -6.99
N PRO A 28 12.02 -3.52 -6.16
CA PRO A 28 11.34 -3.66 -4.86
C PRO A 28 9.93 -4.24 -4.98
N ASP A 29 9.54 -5.04 -4.00
CA ASP A 29 8.23 -5.69 -3.96
C ASP A 29 7.19 -4.87 -3.20
N LEU A 30 5.98 -5.42 -3.05
CA LEU A 30 4.88 -4.73 -2.35
C LEU A 30 5.22 -4.48 -0.87
N GLU A 31 5.91 -5.40 -0.21
CA GLU A 31 6.29 -5.22 1.19
C GLU A 31 7.24 -4.05 1.37
N TYR A 32 8.16 -3.87 0.43
CA TYR A 32 9.04 -2.69 0.43
C TYR A 32 8.23 -1.39 0.34
N PHE A 33 7.24 -1.35 -0.57
CA PHE A 33 6.39 -0.17 -0.70
C PHE A 33 5.54 0.08 0.53
N GLU A 34 5.09 -0.98 1.22
CA GLU A 34 4.41 -0.82 2.51
C GLU A 34 5.32 -0.17 3.55
N GLU A 35 6.57 -0.62 3.64
CA GLU A 35 7.53 -0.04 4.58
C GLU A 35 7.86 1.42 4.25
N VAL A 36 8.08 1.71 2.97
CA VAL A 36 8.33 3.09 2.53
C VAL A 36 7.13 3.98 2.84
N GLY A 37 5.92 3.49 2.58
CA GLY A 37 4.69 4.24 2.84
C GLY A 37 4.47 4.49 4.32
N ARG A 38 4.66 3.48 5.15
CA ARG A 38 4.55 3.62 6.60
C ARG A 38 5.55 4.64 7.13
N HIS A 39 6.80 4.53 6.68
CA HIS A 39 7.85 5.46 7.10
C HIS A 39 7.53 6.89 6.65
N GLY A 40 7.05 7.05 5.42
CA GLY A 40 6.67 8.36 4.89
C GLY A 40 5.54 9.00 5.69
N TYR A 41 4.51 8.23 6.05
CA TYR A 41 3.42 8.75 6.87
C TYR A 41 3.87 9.01 8.31
N GLN A 42 4.78 8.19 8.86
CA GLN A 42 5.30 8.44 10.20
C GLN A 42 6.12 9.73 10.25
N LEU A 43 6.97 9.97 9.25
CA LEU A 43 7.69 11.23 9.14
C LEU A 43 6.74 12.42 9.03
N ALA A 44 5.66 12.27 8.27
CA ALA A 44 4.65 13.31 8.16
C ALA A 44 3.94 13.58 9.49
N ALA A 45 3.62 12.52 10.24
CA ALA A 45 2.98 12.64 11.56
C ALA A 45 3.86 13.39 12.54
N ASP A 46 5.16 13.17 12.48
CA ASP A 46 6.13 13.78 13.40
C ASP A 46 6.53 15.20 12.97
N HIS A 47 6.10 15.64 11.80
CA HIS A 47 6.46 16.96 11.31
C HIS A 47 5.69 18.04 12.03
N ARG A 48 6.38 19.14 12.36
CA ARG A 48 5.81 20.28 13.10
C ARG A 48 4.52 20.81 12.47
N LEU A 49 4.50 20.94 11.13
CA LEU A 49 3.32 21.48 10.44
C LEU A 49 2.09 20.57 10.59
N ALA A 50 2.29 19.24 10.58
CA ALA A 50 1.19 18.30 10.82
C ALA A 50 0.62 18.46 12.23
N MET A 51 1.49 18.61 13.22
CA MET A 51 1.07 18.85 14.60
C MET A 51 0.30 20.17 14.74
N GLU A 52 0.79 21.24 14.12
CA GLU A 52 0.15 22.55 14.17
C GLU A 52 -1.22 22.55 13.52
N HIS A 53 -1.44 21.74 12.49
CA HIS A 53 -2.72 21.64 11.78
C HIS A 53 -3.60 20.49 12.23
N GLY A 54 -3.22 19.77 13.29
CA GLY A 54 -4.02 18.67 13.81
C GLY A 54 -4.05 17.44 12.92
N LEU A 55 -3.06 17.27 12.03
CA LEU A 55 -2.99 16.15 11.09
C LEU A 55 -2.12 14.99 11.57
N SER A 56 -1.44 15.16 12.70
CA SER A 56 -0.50 14.16 13.21
C SER A 56 -1.17 12.81 13.45
N ASP A 57 -2.34 12.80 14.08
CA ASP A 57 -3.09 11.57 14.37
C ASP A 57 -3.54 10.87 13.09
N LEU A 58 -3.95 11.65 12.08
CA LEU A 58 -4.34 11.09 10.78
C LEU A 58 -3.17 10.37 10.12
N TYR A 59 -2.01 11.02 10.08
CA TYR A 59 -0.83 10.42 9.45
C TYR A 59 -0.30 9.22 10.25
N SER A 60 -0.35 9.27 11.58
CA SER A 60 0.00 8.12 12.41
C SER A 60 -0.92 6.92 12.13
N ALA A 61 -2.22 7.17 12.03
CA ALA A 61 -3.18 6.12 11.72
C ALA A 61 -2.93 5.55 10.32
N ALA A 62 -2.63 6.41 9.35
CA ALA A 62 -2.31 5.96 7.98
C ALA A 62 -1.05 5.10 7.97
N ALA A 63 -0.02 5.46 8.74
CA ALA A 63 1.19 4.66 8.86
C ALA A 63 0.90 3.30 9.47
N GLU A 64 0.18 3.27 10.59
CA GLU A 64 -0.13 2.04 11.30
C GLU A 64 -0.97 1.08 10.46
N ARG A 65 -1.91 1.61 9.68
CA ARG A 65 -2.87 0.83 8.89
C ARG A 65 -2.51 0.75 7.41
N PHE A 66 -1.31 1.11 7.05
CA PHE A 66 -0.91 1.16 5.64
C PHE A 66 -1.21 -0.15 4.89
N PRO A 67 -0.86 -1.35 5.42
CA PRO A 67 -1.17 -2.59 4.71
C PRO A 67 -2.66 -2.78 4.45
N LEU A 68 -3.53 -2.40 5.38
CA LEU A 68 -4.99 -2.49 5.21
C LEU A 68 -5.48 -1.52 4.15
N LEU A 69 -4.94 -0.31 4.13
CA LEU A 69 -5.28 0.70 3.11
C LEU A 69 -4.87 0.21 1.73
N ARG A 70 -3.67 -0.37 1.61
CA ARG A 70 -3.20 -0.94 0.34
C ARG A 70 -4.15 -2.02 -0.15
N VAL A 71 -4.53 -2.96 0.71
CA VAL A 71 -5.43 -4.06 0.34
C VAL A 71 -6.80 -3.51 -0.10
N ALA A 72 -7.33 -2.53 0.62
CA ALA A 72 -8.60 -1.90 0.26
C ALA A 72 -8.54 -1.25 -1.12
N LEU A 73 -7.46 -0.51 -1.41
CA LEU A 73 -7.26 0.09 -2.73
C LEU A 73 -7.05 -0.96 -3.81
N ASN A 74 -6.36 -2.06 -3.50
CA ASN A 74 -6.22 -3.18 -4.43
C ASN A 74 -7.58 -3.72 -4.85
N ARG A 75 -8.52 -3.88 -3.90
CA ARG A 75 -9.88 -4.35 -4.21
C ARG A 75 -10.61 -3.39 -5.14
N VAL A 76 -10.48 -2.08 -4.90
CA VAL A 76 -11.07 -1.08 -5.78
C VAL A 76 -10.46 -1.18 -7.18
N SER A 77 -9.13 -1.24 -7.27
CA SER A 77 -8.42 -1.36 -8.54
C SER A 77 -8.79 -2.64 -9.29
N ASP A 78 -8.86 -3.76 -8.58
CA ASP A 78 -9.24 -5.04 -9.17
C ASP A 78 -10.64 -5.01 -9.79
N ARG A 79 -11.56 -4.26 -9.20
CA ARG A 79 -12.94 -4.18 -9.66
C ARG A 79 -13.18 -3.12 -10.73
N THR A 80 -12.35 -2.10 -10.79
CA THR A 80 -12.56 -0.95 -11.66
C THR A 80 -11.56 -0.88 -12.80
N LEU A 81 -10.29 -0.65 -12.50
CA LEU A 81 -9.26 -0.45 -13.53
C LEU A 81 -8.90 -1.77 -14.24
N PHE A 82 -8.95 -2.88 -13.54
CA PHE A 82 -8.49 -4.17 -14.04
C PHE A 82 -9.53 -5.27 -13.86
N ALA A 83 -10.81 -4.94 -14.03
CA ALA A 83 -11.94 -5.83 -13.73
C ALA A 83 -11.88 -7.17 -14.47
N ASN A 84 -11.38 -7.20 -15.71
CA ASN A 84 -11.33 -8.39 -16.53
C ASN A 84 -9.92 -8.92 -16.72
N ARG A 85 -9.01 -8.56 -15.86
CA ARG A 85 -7.63 -9.00 -15.95
C ARG A 85 -7.31 -10.02 -14.87
N TYR A 86 -6.79 -11.17 -15.30
CA TYR A 86 -6.41 -12.25 -14.40
C TYR A 86 -4.98 -12.66 -14.71
N SER A 87 -4.15 -12.75 -13.68
CA SER A 87 -2.77 -13.20 -13.81
C SER A 87 -2.40 -14.04 -12.60
N PRO A 88 -1.40 -14.94 -12.72
CA PRO A 88 -0.91 -15.68 -11.56
C PRO A 88 -0.43 -14.76 -10.44
N GLU A 89 0.22 -13.65 -10.77
CA GLU A 89 0.70 -12.66 -9.81
C GLU A 89 -0.45 -12.04 -9.04
N ARG A 90 -1.54 -11.69 -9.73
CA ARG A 90 -2.74 -11.12 -9.09
C ARG A 90 -3.35 -12.13 -8.14
N LEU A 91 -3.52 -13.37 -8.58
CA LEU A 91 -4.09 -14.42 -7.75
C LEU A 91 -3.24 -14.67 -6.51
N MET A 92 -1.93 -14.77 -6.68
CA MET A 92 -0.99 -14.97 -5.57
C MET A 92 -1.05 -13.82 -4.58
N ARG A 93 -1.12 -12.58 -5.07
CA ARG A 93 -1.28 -11.41 -4.20
C ARG A 93 -2.57 -11.49 -3.40
N GLN A 94 -3.69 -11.78 -4.07
CA GLN A 94 -5.00 -11.85 -3.42
C GLN A 94 -5.01 -12.93 -2.32
N VAL A 95 -4.42 -14.09 -2.59
CA VAL A 95 -4.33 -15.18 -1.61
C VAL A 95 -3.47 -14.78 -0.42
N ARG A 96 -2.29 -14.20 -0.67
CA ARG A 96 -1.39 -13.76 0.42
C ARG A 96 -2.07 -12.70 1.29
N ASP A 97 -2.72 -11.73 0.67
CA ASP A 97 -3.39 -10.66 1.40
C ASP A 97 -4.54 -11.20 2.24
N GLU A 98 -5.30 -12.14 1.74
CA GLU A 98 -6.41 -12.73 2.47
C GLU A 98 -5.91 -13.54 3.67
N VAL A 99 -4.87 -14.33 3.49
CA VAL A 99 -4.24 -15.08 4.60
C VAL A 99 -3.75 -14.11 5.67
N ARG A 100 -3.03 -13.07 5.27
CA ARG A 100 -2.52 -12.05 6.17
C ARG A 100 -3.65 -11.34 6.92
N TRP A 101 -4.73 -11.00 6.23
CA TRP A 101 -5.91 -10.38 6.85
C TRP A 101 -6.50 -11.26 7.94
N LYS A 102 -6.65 -12.56 7.68
CA LYS A 102 -7.19 -13.51 8.64
C LYS A 102 -6.30 -13.66 9.88
N LEU A 103 -4.98 -13.54 9.71
CA LEU A 103 -4.04 -13.63 10.83
C LEU A 103 -4.11 -12.41 11.76
N VAL A 104 -4.47 -11.24 11.26
CA VAL A 104 -4.51 -10.01 12.05
C VAL A 104 -5.92 -9.63 12.50
N SER A 105 -6.92 -10.26 11.96
CA SER A 105 -8.31 -10.05 12.35
C SER A 105 -8.81 -11.20 13.20
#